data_a5ce6c99a339bf037d207b9ef38cb520
#
_entry.id   a5ce6c99a339bf037d207b9ef38cb520
#
_cell.length_a   1.000
_cell.length_b   1.000
_cell.length_c   1.000
_cell.angle_alpha   90.00
_cell.angle_beta   90.00
_cell.angle_gamma   90.00
#
_symmetry.space_group_name_H-M   'P 1'
#
loop_
_entity.id
_entity.type
_entity.pdbx_description
1 polymer ?
#
loop_
_entity_poly.entity_id
_entity_poly.type
_entity_poly.pdbx_seq_one_letter_code
_entity_poly.pdbx_strand_id
1 'polypeptide(L)'
;MKISTTTAVFAALLTAAPLHAENTPISSWWNGFTDDVAQTWNAPQHTDLYLPFICWHARFMYDKEKTDNYNENPWGGGLGISRYSDSGNWSALYAMAFKDSHNEWQPIVGYGWEKGWYPGSNQDFRLGAGLTASITAREDFGNYIPLPIILPLFSAGYKALNVQFTYIPGTYNNGNVLFAWFRYAF
;
A
#
# COMPACT_ATOMS: atom_id res chain seq x y z
N MET A 1 26.31 -2.02 19.26
CA MET A 1 24.84 -1.93 19.25
C MET A 1 24.46 -1.39 17.88
N LYS A 2 24.06 -2.27 16.94
CA LYS A 2 23.66 -1.86 15.58
C LYS A 2 22.18 -1.49 15.63
N ILE A 3 21.89 -0.20 15.59
CA ILE A 3 20.51 0.30 15.45
C ILE A 3 20.07 -0.07 14.04
N SER A 4 19.01 -0.88 13.97
CA SER A 4 18.44 -1.34 12.70
C SER A 4 17.99 -0.14 11.86
N THR A 5 18.45 -0.07 10.64
CA THR A 5 18.11 0.96 9.63
C THR A 5 16.60 1.05 9.34
N THR A 6 15.84 0.03 9.71
CA THR A 6 14.39 -0.06 9.54
C THR A 6 13.62 0.94 10.43
N THR A 7 14.14 1.27 11.60
CA THR A 7 13.50 2.23 12.52
C THR A 7 13.58 3.68 12.00
N ALA A 8 14.60 4.00 11.20
CA ALA A 8 14.83 5.35 10.71
C ALA A 8 13.85 5.78 9.60
N VAL A 9 13.36 4.84 8.77
CA VAL A 9 12.47 5.16 7.64
C VAL A 9 11.05 5.50 8.13
N PHE A 10 10.54 4.80 9.14
CA PHE A 10 9.25 5.14 9.75
C PHE A 10 9.31 6.41 10.62
N ALA A 11 10.44 6.68 11.26
CA ALA A 11 10.63 7.90 12.04
C ALA A 11 10.65 9.16 11.17
N ALA A 12 11.15 9.08 9.93
CA ALA A 12 11.20 10.23 9.01
C ALA A 12 9.81 10.70 8.55
N LEU A 13 8.82 9.79 8.47
CA LEU A 13 7.43 10.15 8.17
C LEU A 13 6.72 10.83 9.34
N LEU A 14 7.17 10.59 10.58
CA LEU A 14 6.55 11.12 11.80
C LEU A 14 7.15 12.46 12.25
N THR A 15 8.36 12.83 11.80
CA THR A 15 9.06 14.04 12.30
C THR A 15 8.83 15.30 11.46
N ALA A 16 8.11 15.21 10.34
CA ALA A 16 7.76 16.36 9.50
C ALA A 16 6.48 17.09 9.98
N ALA A 17 6.25 17.19 11.28
CA ALA A 17 5.16 17.99 11.81
C ALA A 17 5.49 19.48 11.65
N PRO A 18 4.64 20.30 11.04
CA PRO A 18 4.88 21.76 10.98
C PRO A 18 4.79 22.35 12.38
N LEU A 19 5.87 22.98 12.81
CA LEU A 19 5.90 23.82 14.01
C LEU A 19 4.96 25.01 13.77
N HIS A 20 3.85 25.08 14.51
CA HIS A 20 2.82 26.13 14.47
C HIS A 20 1.93 26.13 13.21
N ALA A 21 0.95 25.25 13.17
CA ALA A 21 -0.20 25.37 12.27
C ALA A 21 -1.41 25.92 13.05
N GLU A 22 -1.88 27.11 12.73
CA GLU A 22 -3.26 27.53 13.02
C GLU A 22 -4.24 26.46 12.50
N ASN A 23 -5.43 26.32 13.11
CA ASN A 23 -6.47 25.35 12.73
C ASN A 23 -7.01 25.59 11.32
N THR A 24 -6.19 25.33 10.31
CA THR A 24 -6.58 25.33 8.90
C THR A 24 -7.13 23.94 8.53
N PRO A 25 -7.97 23.80 7.49
CA PRO A 25 -8.44 22.50 7.02
C PRO A 25 -7.28 21.52 6.68
N ILE A 26 -6.14 22.05 6.23
CA ILE A 26 -4.95 21.25 5.93
C ILE A 26 -4.30 20.72 7.20
N SER A 27 -4.21 21.54 8.26
CA SER A 27 -3.62 21.10 9.53
C SER A 27 -4.49 20.05 10.23
N SER A 28 -5.80 20.18 10.17
CA SER A 28 -6.71 19.18 10.73
C SER A 28 -6.64 17.85 9.99
N TRP A 29 -6.54 17.87 8.67
CA TRP A 29 -6.34 16.65 7.86
C TRP A 29 -5.00 15.99 8.18
N TRP A 30 -3.92 16.77 8.28
CA TRP A 30 -2.58 16.27 8.60
C TRP A 30 -2.53 15.64 10.00
N ASN A 31 -3.12 16.30 10.97
CA ASN A 31 -3.21 15.76 12.34
C ASN A 31 -4.01 14.45 12.36
N GLY A 32 -5.15 14.39 11.67
CA GLY A 32 -5.93 13.16 11.54
C GLY A 32 -5.14 12.00 10.90
N PHE A 33 -4.37 12.29 9.86
CA PHE A 33 -3.49 11.30 9.22
C PHE A 33 -2.39 10.81 10.19
N THR A 34 -1.67 11.72 10.84
CA THR A 34 -0.59 11.36 11.78
C THR A 34 -1.10 10.60 13.00
N ASP A 35 -2.28 10.98 13.49
CA ASP A 35 -2.93 10.30 14.62
C ASP A 35 -3.35 8.87 14.23
N ASP A 36 -3.88 8.67 13.02
CA ASP A 36 -4.29 7.35 12.55
C ASP A 36 -3.07 6.43 12.33
N VAL A 37 -1.98 6.97 11.75
CA VAL A 37 -0.70 6.26 11.64
C VAL A 37 -0.17 5.87 13.02
N ALA A 38 -0.17 6.81 13.98
CA ALA A 38 0.29 6.56 15.34
C ALA A 38 -0.58 5.52 16.07
N GLN A 39 -1.89 5.59 15.92
CA GLN A 39 -2.81 4.60 16.49
C GLN A 39 -2.61 3.21 15.85
N THR A 40 -2.42 3.14 14.52
CA THR A 40 -2.16 1.88 13.82
C THR A 40 -0.86 1.24 14.30
N TRP A 41 0.17 2.06 14.59
CA TRP A 41 1.44 1.57 15.12
C TRP A 41 1.36 1.12 16.58
N ASN A 42 0.73 1.92 17.44
CA ASN A 42 0.74 1.71 18.89
C ASN A 42 -0.33 0.72 19.37
N ALA A 43 -1.42 0.55 18.63
CA ALA A 43 -2.56 -0.29 19.01
C ALA A 43 -3.10 -1.06 17.79
N PRO A 44 -2.27 -1.90 17.13
CA PRO A 44 -2.75 -2.75 16.04
C PRO A 44 -3.74 -3.79 16.57
N GLN A 45 -4.73 -4.11 15.75
CA GLN A 45 -5.71 -5.16 16.06
C GLN A 45 -5.36 -6.48 15.39
N HIS A 46 -4.63 -6.41 14.26
CA HIS A 46 -4.25 -7.56 13.44
C HIS A 46 -2.81 -7.46 12.97
N THR A 47 -2.21 -8.63 12.76
CA THR A 47 -1.04 -8.80 11.91
C THR A 47 -1.51 -9.28 10.54
N ASP A 48 -1.03 -8.67 9.47
CA ASP A 48 -1.41 -9.00 8.12
C ASP A 48 -0.26 -9.67 7.35
N LEU A 49 -0.59 -10.69 6.59
CA LEU A 49 0.27 -11.28 5.57
C LEU A 49 -0.17 -10.75 4.19
N TYR A 50 0.78 -10.30 3.40
CA TYR A 50 0.56 -9.81 2.04
C TYR A 50 1.24 -10.74 1.03
N LEU A 51 0.49 -11.18 0.00
CA LEU A 51 0.98 -12.09 -1.04
C LEU A 51 0.61 -11.52 -2.41
N PRO A 52 1.51 -10.80 -3.09
CA PRO A 52 1.31 -10.34 -4.46
C PRO A 52 1.06 -11.52 -5.41
N PHE A 53 0.13 -11.37 -6.37
CA PHE A 53 -0.19 -12.46 -7.29
C PHE A 53 -0.43 -11.99 -8.74
N ILE A 54 -0.63 -10.70 -9.00
CA ILE A 54 -0.79 -10.18 -10.36
C ILE A 54 -0.21 -8.78 -10.50
N CYS A 55 0.47 -8.57 -11.64
CA CYS A 55 1.00 -7.29 -12.09
C CYS A 55 0.65 -7.16 -13.57
N TRP A 56 -0.61 -6.81 -13.89
CA TRP A 56 -1.11 -6.79 -15.26
C TRP A 56 -0.93 -5.42 -15.91
N HIS A 57 -0.28 -5.40 -17.08
CA HIS A 57 -0.10 -4.21 -17.92
C HIS A 57 -1.27 -4.06 -18.88
N ALA A 58 -1.87 -2.88 -18.94
CA ALA A 58 -3.01 -2.59 -19.80
C ALA A 58 -2.63 -2.71 -21.29
N ARG A 59 -3.03 -3.79 -21.94
CA ARG A 59 -2.60 -4.18 -23.30
C ARG A 59 -2.81 -3.10 -24.35
N PHE A 60 -3.84 -2.26 -24.19
CA PHE A 60 -4.16 -1.15 -25.11
C PHE A 60 -3.22 0.07 -24.94
N MET A 61 -2.40 0.07 -23.89
CA MET A 61 -1.40 1.11 -23.58
C MET A 61 0.04 0.66 -23.81
N TYR A 62 0.23 -0.53 -24.37
CA TYR A 62 1.57 -1.10 -24.55
C TYR A 62 1.72 -1.77 -25.91
N ASP A 63 2.92 -1.68 -26.47
CA ASP A 63 3.34 -2.53 -27.56
C ASP A 63 3.41 -3.98 -27.08
N LYS A 64 2.91 -4.90 -27.90
CA LYS A 64 2.87 -6.33 -27.58
C LYS A 64 4.25 -6.89 -27.22
N GLU A 65 5.27 -6.48 -27.97
CA GLU A 65 6.66 -6.91 -27.74
C GLU A 65 7.17 -6.61 -26.32
N LYS A 66 6.78 -5.47 -25.76
CA LYS A 66 7.13 -5.13 -24.35
C LYS A 66 6.42 -6.03 -23.36
N THR A 67 5.11 -6.20 -23.51
CA THR A 67 4.34 -7.00 -22.56
C THR A 67 4.64 -8.49 -22.63
N ASP A 68 5.07 -9.00 -23.78
CA ASP A 68 5.51 -10.40 -23.92
C ASP A 68 6.80 -10.69 -23.12
N ASN A 69 7.58 -9.65 -22.79
CA ASN A 69 8.82 -9.76 -22.01
C ASN A 69 8.62 -9.47 -20.51
N TYR A 70 7.43 -9.01 -20.10
CA TYR A 70 7.21 -8.66 -18.69
C TYR A 70 6.78 -9.85 -17.83
N ASN A 71 7.34 -9.90 -16.63
CA ASN A 71 6.85 -10.78 -15.58
C ASN A 71 5.55 -10.18 -14.99
N GLU A 72 4.42 -10.83 -15.24
CA GLU A 72 3.12 -10.43 -14.70
C GLU A 72 2.69 -11.25 -13.47
N ASN A 73 3.53 -12.18 -13.04
CA ASN A 73 3.35 -12.99 -11.85
C ASN A 73 4.33 -12.54 -10.76
N PRO A 74 4.07 -11.43 -10.08
CA PRO A 74 4.94 -10.96 -9.01
C PRO A 74 4.87 -11.99 -7.87
N TRP A 75 5.97 -12.63 -7.57
CA TRP A 75 6.05 -13.47 -6.39
C TRP A 75 6.88 -12.75 -5.33
N GLY A 76 6.53 -13.00 -4.09
CA GLY A 76 7.13 -12.35 -2.95
C GLY A 76 6.15 -12.36 -1.79
N GLY A 77 6.34 -11.45 -0.87
CA GLY A 77 5.45 -11.36 0.27
C GLY A 77 5.74 -10.15 1.13
N GLY A 78 4.93 -9.99 2.15
CA GLY A 78 5.09 -8.92 3.10
C GLY A 78 4.30 -9.14 4.37
N LEU A 79 4.60 -8.31 5.34
CA LEU A 79 3.90 -8.29 6.62
C LEU A 79 3.46 -6.86 6.92
N GLY A 80 2.43 -6.74 7.73
CA GLY A 80 1.97 -5.48 8.24
C GLY A 80 1.19 -5.62 9.52
N ILE A 81 0.76 -4.48 10.01
CA ILE A 81 -0.15 -4.36 11.14
C ILE A 81 -1.33 -3.50 10.73
N SER A 82 -2.52 -3.87 11.15
CA SER A 82 -3.72 -3.14 10.78
C SER A 82 -4.71 -3.00 11.92
N ARG A 83 -5.64 -2.08 11.72
CA ARG A 83 -6.76 -1.84 12.61
C ARG A 83 -8.01 -1.40 11.83
N TYR A 84 -9.15 -1.55 12.46
CA TYR A 84 -10.40 -0.98 12.01
C TYR A 84 -10.86 0.10 12.99
N SER A 85 -11.35 1.21 12.47
CA SER A 85 -12.03 2.23 13.28
C SER A 85 -13.44 1.76 13.67
N ASP A 86 -14.07 2.45 14.61
CA ASP A 86 -15.46 2.20 15.00
C ASP A 86 -16.45 2.33 13.83
N SER A 87 -16.10 3.11 12.82
CA SER A 87 -16.88 3.25 11.57
C SER A 87 -16.57 2.17 10.53
N GLY A 88 -15.69 1.19 10.83
CA GLY A 88 -15.31 0.10 9.94
C GLY A 88 -14.29 0.48 8.86
N ASN A 89 -13.68 1.66 8.94
CA ASN A 89 -12.59 2.03 8.05
C ASN A 89 -11.32 1.26 8.46
N TRP A 90 -10.56 0.84 7.47
CA TRP A 90 -9.32 0.10 7.67
C TRP A 90 -8.10 0.99 7.49
N SER A 91 -7.11 0.81 8.36
CA SER A 91 -5.79 1.43 8.28
C SER A 91 -4.72 0.40 8.52
N ALA A 92 -3.60 0.49 7.81
CA ALA A 92 -2.46 -0.41 7.99
C ALA A 92 -1.12 0.26 7.73
N LEU A 93 -0.11 -0.28 8.38
CA LEU A 93 1.30 -0.09 8.06
C LEU A 93 1.85 -1.40 7.54
N TYR A 94 2.53 -1.38 6.40
CA TYR A 94 2.98 -2.60 5.74
C TYR A 94 4.37 -2.47 5.12
N ALA A 95 5.02 -3.60 4.96
CA ALA A 95 6.25 -3.75 4.20
C ALA A 95 6.15 -5.00 3.35
N MET A 96 6.49 -4.90 2.06
CA MET A 96 6.52 -6.03 1.13
C MET A 96 7.81 -5.99 0.31
N ALA A 97 8.22 -7.15 -0.19
CA ALA A 97 9.22 -7.28 -1.24
C ALA A 97 8.73 -8.34 -2.25
N PHE A 98 8.75 -7.98 -3.50
CA PHE A 98 8.27 -8.85 -4.58
C PHE A 98 9.08 -8.63 -5.87
N LYS A 99 8.94 -9.57 -6.81
CA LYS A 99 9.53 -9.43 -8.14
C LYS A 99 8.67 -8.51 -9.00
N ASP A 100 9.28 -7.49 -9.58
CA ASP A 100 8.63 -6.57 -10.50
C ASP A 100 8.47 -7.14 -11.91
N SER A 101 8.02 -6.32 -12.85
CA SER A 101 7.84 -6.73 -14.25
C SER A 101 9.15 -7.04 -14.99
N HIS A 102 10.29 -6.62 -14.48
CA HIS A 102 11.61 -6.96 -15.00
C HIS A 102 12.27 -8.14 -14.26
N ASN A 103 11.50 -8.78 -13.36
CA ASN A 103 11.98 -9.86 -12.50
C ASN A 103 13.07 -9.44 -11.51
N GLU A 104 13.09 -8.14 -11.15
CA GLU A 104 13.98 -7.58 -10.13
C GLU A 104 13.24 -7.38 -8.80
N TRP A 105 13.98 -7.36 -7.69
CA TRP A 105 13.35 -7.16 -6.38
C TRP A 105 12.88 -5.73 -6.20
N GLN A 106 11.61 -5.56 -5.86
CA GLN A 106 11.00 -4.28 -5.55
C GLN A 106 10.52 -4.28 -4.09
N PRO A 107 11.25 -3.63 -3.17
CA PRO A 107 10.78 -3.37 -1.82
C PRO A 107 9.79 -2.20 -1.82
N ILE A 108 8.80 -2.29 -0.94
CA ILE A 108 7.83 -1.23 -0.67
C ILE A 108 7.48 -1.21 0.80
N VAL A 109 7.39 -0.01 1.37
CA VAL A 109 6.85 0.23 2.71
C VAL A 109 5.80 1.34 2.62
N GLY A 110 4.72 1.23 3.37
CA GLY A 110 3.66 2.21 3.24
C GLY A 110 2.61 2.16 4.34
N TYR A 111 1.73 3.13 4.22
CA TYR A 111 0.49 3.25 4.96
C TYR A 111 -0.67 3.17 3.98
N GLY A 112 -1.68 2.34 4.31
CA GLY A 112 -2.92 2.22 3.56
C GLY A 112 -4.11 2.62 4.41
N TRP A 113 -5.06 3.31 3.81
CA TRP A 113 -6.34 3.64 4.41
C TRP A 113 -7.47 3.37 3.43
N GLU A 114 -8.55 2.75 3.91
CA GLU A 114 -9.76 2.47 3.13
C GLU A 114 -11.02 2.79 3.95
N LYS A 115 -11.96 3.48 3.34
CA LYS A 115 -13.34 3.46 3.79
C LYS A 115 -13.93 2.08 3.55
N GLY A 116 -14.54 1.50 4.58
CA GLY A 116 -15.17 0.19 4.54
C GLY A 116 -16.68 0.26 4.30
N TRP A 117 -17.18 -0.65 3.46
CA TRP A 117 -18.60 -0.96 3.30
C TRP A 117 -18.83 -2.45 3.54
N TYR A 118 -19.87 -2.78 4.27
CA TYR A 118 -20.17 -4.15 4.70
C TYR A 118 -21.53 -4.57 4.16
N PRO A 119 -21.60 -5.07 2.90
CA PRO A 119 -22.85 -5.56 2.34
C PRO A 119 -23.28 -6.86 3.03
N GLY A 120 -24.60 -6.99 3.25
CA GLY A 120 -25.19 -8.16 3.91
C GLY A 120 -25.47 -7.96 5.40
N SER A 121 -26.25 -8.86 5.98
CA SER A 121 -26.73 -8.77 7.36
C SER A 121 -25.69 -9.20 8.40
N ASN A 122 -24.77 -10.08 8.03
CA ASN A 122 -23.76 -10.65 8.94
C ASN A 122 -22.38 -9.96 8.86
N GLN A 123 -22.24 -8.94 8.00
CA GLN A 123 -21.02 -8.14 7.85
C GLN A 123 -19.73 -8.95 7.53
N ASP A 124 -19.88 -10.19 7.05
CA ASP A 124 -18.75 -11.03 6.68
C ASP A 124 -18.03 -10.53 5.43
N PHE A 125 -18.76 -9.88 4.52
CA PHE A 125 -18.22 -9.26 3.33
C PHE A 125 -17.81 -7.81 3.59
N ARG A 126 -16.67 -7.43 3.05
CA ARG A 126 -16.17 -6.06 3.07
C ARG A 126 -15.77 -5.63 1.66
N LEU A 127 -16.17 -4.43 1.30
CA LEU A 127 -15.61 -3.68 0.19
C LEU A 127 -14.84 -2.49 0.75
N GLY A 128 -13.71 -2.15 0.16
CA GLY A 128 -12.90 -1.02 0.57
C GLY A 128 -12.49 -0.17 -0.61
N ALA A 129 -12.44 1.15 -0.40
CA ALA A 129 -11.83 2.09 -1.33
C ALA A 129 -11.13 3.21 -0.55
N GLY A 130 -9.95 3.59 -0.99
CA GLY A 130 -9.12 4.58 -0.32
C GLY A 130 -7.83 4.86 -1.06
N LEU A 131 -6.78 5.10 -0.29
CA LEU A 131 -5.47 5.46 -0.80
C LEU A 131 -4.38 4.70 -0.05
N THR A 132 -3.25 4.51 -0.73
CA THR A 132 -2.00 4.11 -0.08
C THR A 132 -0.91 5.12 -0.39
N ALA A 133 -0.19 5.54 0.66
CA ALA A 133 1.00 6.36 0.58
C ALA A 133 2.20 5.48 0.94
N SER A 134 3.16 5.36 0.04
CA SER A 134 4.27 4.42 0.20
C SER A 134 5.57 4.93 -0.39
N ILE A 135 6.65 4.31 0.03
CA ILE A 135 7.98 4.48 -0.55
C ILE A 135 8.37 3.13 -1.15
N THR A 136 8.71 3.12 -2.41
CA THR A 136 9.22 1.95 -3.12
C THR A 136 10.58 2.25 -3.73
N ALA A 137 11.30 1.22 -4.11
CA ALA A 137 12.58 1.36 -4.81
C ALA A 137 12.67 0.28 -5.89
N ARG A 138 13.16 0.65 -7.07
CA ARG A 138 13.27 -0.23 -8.23
C ARG A 138 14.65 -0.12 -8.85
N GLU A 139 15.12 -1.22 -9.42
CA GLU A 139 16.42 -1.24 -10.10
C GLU A 139 16.44 -0.33 -11.33
N ASP A 140 15.37 -0.38 -12.15
CA ASP A 140 15.21 0.40 -13.38
C ASP A 140 14.95 1.89 -13.14
N PHE A 141 14.72 2.30 -11.89
CA PHE A 141 14.55 3.69 -11.49
C PHE A 141 15.71 4.14 -10.59
N GLY A 142 16.77 4.67 -11.23
CA GLY A 142 17.92 5.23 -10.53
C GLY A 142 18.69 4.25 -9.64
N ASN A 143 18.65 2.95 -9.95
CA ASN A 143 19.31 1.91 -9.17
C ASN A 143 18.91 1.95 -7.68
N TYR A 144 17.61 1.74 -7.44
CA TYR A 144 16.98 1.72 -6.11
C TYR A 144 16.91 3.07 -5.37
N ILE A 145 16.85 4.19 -6.09
CA ILE A 145 16.49 5.46 -5.45
C ILE A 145 15.06 5.35 -4.88
N PRO A 146 14.86 5.68 -3.58
CA PRO A 146 13.53 5.66 -2.98
C PRO A 146 12.57 6.63 -3.68
N LEU A 147 11.42 6.09 -4.12
CA LEU A 147 10.38 6.82 -4.82
C LEU A 147 9.12 6.90 -3.95
N PRO A 148 8.70 8.08 -3.48
CA PRO A 148 7.42 8.23 -2.81
C PRO A 148 6.28 8.17 -3.83
N ILE A 149 5.24 7.41 -3.51
CA ILE A 149 4.05 7.24 -4.36
C ILE A 149 2.78 7.31 -3.53
N ILE A 150 1.72 7.86 -4.12
CA ILE A 150 0.36 7.80 -3.57
C ILE A 150 -0.52 7.21 -4.67
N LEU A 151 -1.23 6.14 -4.34
CA LEU A 151 -2.04 5.38 -5.29
C LEU A 151 -3.44 5.11 -4.73
N PRO A 152 -4.46 5.00 -5.59
CA PRO A 152 -5.77 4.51 -5.18
C PRO A 152 -5.64 3.06 -4.68
N LEU A 153 -6.40 2.74 -3.66
CA LEU A 153 -6.44 1.42 -3.05
C LEU A 153 -7.88 0.93 -3.01
N PHE A 154 -8.10 -0.28 -3.49
CA PHE A 154 -9.40 -0.93 -3.46
C PHE A 154 -9.28 -2.32 -2.88
N SER A 155 -10.36 -2.78 -2.24
CA SER A 155 -10.40 -4.14 -1.70
C SER A 155 -11.77 -4.77 -1.77
N ALA A 156 -11.77 -6.09 -1.85
CA ALA A 156 -12.93 -6.94 -1.60
C ALA A 156 -12.49 -8.10 -0.71
N GLY A 157 -13.24 -8.36 0.36
CA GLY A 157 -12.85 -9.37 1.33
C GLY A 157 -14.02 -10.15 1.92
N TYR A 158 -13.69 -11.32 2.42
CA TYR A 158 -14.57 -12.16 3.20
C TYR A 158 -13.85 -12.59 4.48
N LYS A 159 -14.36 -12.13 5.62
CA LYS A 159 -13.75 -12.36 6.94
C LYS A 159 -12.28 -11.89 6.96
N ALA A 160 -11.35 -12.79 7.29
CA ALA A 160 -9.92 -12.51 7.39
C ALA A 160 -9.20 -12.34 6.03
N LEU A 161 -9.78 -12.88 4.95
CA LEU A 161 -9.16 -12.86 3.62
C LEU A 161 -9.67 -11.69 2.77
N ASN A 162 -8.75 -10.91 2.24
CA ASN A 162 -9.05 -9.80 1.33
C ASN A 162 -8.19 -9.90 0.06
N VAL A 163 -8.74 -9.51 -1.05
CA VAL A 163 -8.02 -9.12 -2.26
C VAL A 163 -7.93 -7.61 -2.26
N GLN A 164 -6.73 -7.09 -2.31
CA GLN A 164 -6.47 -5.67 -2.45
C GLN A 164 -5.81 -5.41 -3.79
N PHE A 165 -6.11 -4.28 -4.40
CA PHE A 165 -5.51 -3.89 -5.67
C PHE A 165 -5.36 -2.38 -5.79
N THR A 166 -4.40 -2.00 -6.61
CA THR A 166 -4.12 -0.62 -6.97
C THR A 166 -3.95 -0.50 -8.48
N TYR A 167 -4.20 0.68 -9.01
CA TYR A 167 -3.86 1.03 -10.38
C TYR A 167 -2.77 2.10 -10.38
N ILE A 168 -1.70 1.80 -11.08
CA ILE A 168 -0.56 2.69 -11.27
C ILE A 168 -0.78 3.40 -12.62
N PRO A 169 -1.16 4.69 -12.61
CA PRO A 169 -1.37 5.41 -13.87
C PRO A 169 -0.05 5.63 -14.61
N GLY A 170 -0.14 5.85 -15.90
CA GLY A 170 1.03 6.07 -16.72
C GLY A 170 0.72 6.63 -18.10
N THR A 171 1.73 6.60 -18.96
CA THR A 171 1.66 6.98 -20.36
C THR A 171 1.79 5.75 -21.26
N TYR A 172 1.78 5.96 -22.59
CA TYR A 172 2.01 4.84 -23.51
C TYR A 172 3.37 4.18 -23.27
N ASN A 173 3.36 2.86 -23.17
CA ASN A 173 4.53 2.02 -22.86
C ASN A 173 5.18 2.26 -21.48
N ASN A 174 4.47 2.89 -20.53
CA ASN A 174 5.01 3.16 -19.20
C ASN A 174 3.86 3.36 -18.18
N GLY A 175 3.89 2.64 -17.07
CA GLY A 175 2.80 2.63 -16.07
C GLY A 175 1.57 1.87 -16.59
N ASN A 176 0.37 2.34 -16.30
CA ASN A 176 -0.91 1.68 -16.66
C ASN A 176 -0.97 0.22 -16.21
N VAL A 177 -0.63 -0.01 -14.93
CA VAL A 177 -0.49 -1.33 -14.32
C VAL A 177 -1.55 -1.53 -13.26
N LEU A 178 -2.25 -2.65 -13.34
CA LEU A 178 -3.07 -3.18 -12.24
C LEU A 178 -2.19 -4.12 -11.42
N PHE A 179 -1.98 -3.77 -10.16
CA PHE A 179 -1.24 -4.59 -9.20
C PHE A 179 -2.19 -5.07 -8.10
N ALA A 180 -2.20 -6.38 -7.83
CA ALA A 180 -3.07 -6.96 -6.82
C ALA A 180 -2.36 -7.98 -5.94
N TRP A 181 -2.85 -8.10 -4.70
CA TRP A 181 -2.33 -9.00 -3.69
C TRP A 181 -3.43 -9.52 -2.77
N PHE A 182 -3.22 -10.70 -2.21
CA PHE A 182 -3.99 -11.19 -1.08
C PHE A 182 -3.50 -10.55 0.21
N ARG A 183 -4.42 -10.19 1.09
CA ARG A 183 -4.17 -9.84 2.48
C ARG A 183 -4.92 -10.79 3.38
N TYR A 184 -4.22 -11.43 4.30
CA TYR A 184 -4.82 -12.28 5.31
C TYR A 184 -4.52 -11.70 6.69
N ALA A 185 -5.57 -11.43 7.48
CA ALA A 185 -5.48 -10.87 8.83
C ALA A 185 -5.53 -11.98 9.88
N PHE A 186 -4.54 -11.97 10.78
CA PHE A 186 -4.47 -12.91 11.91
C PHE A 186 -5.05 -12.30 13.18
#